data_d97ce802994f1a0a055d5043ca2e9928
#
_entry.id   d97ce802994f1a0a055d5043ca2e9928
#
_cell.length_a   1.000
_cell.length_b   1.000
_cell.length_c   1.000
_cell.angle_alpha   90.00
_cell.angle_beta   90.00
_cell.angle_gamma   90.00
#
_symmetry.space_group_name_H-M   'P 1'
#
loop_
_entity.id
_entity.type
_entity.pdbx_description
1 polymer ?
#
loop_
_entity_poly.entity_id
_entity_poly.type
_entity_poly.pdbx_seq_one_letter_code
_entity_poly.pdbx_strand_id
1 'polypeptide(L)'
;MEHPSEMNVSVIPQHVAIIMDGNGRWAKKRGLPRVAGHRAGMKRVKEITQACDEIGIRYLTLYAFSTENWKRPQEEVNFLMRLPEEFLRKELGELVKKNVRLQLLGDERDLPEHTRRAIYEGIEATRDNTGLVLSFAVNYG
;
A
#
# COMPACT_ATOMS: atom_id res chain seq x y z
N MET A 1 -10.36 -2.38 28.71
CA MET A 1 -9.45 -2.00 27.62
C MET A 1 -9.41 -0.49 27.51
N GLU A 2 -8.25 0.07 27.45
CA GLU A 2 -8.13 1.51 27.27
C GLU A 2 -8.62 1.93 25.90
N HIS A 3 -9.35 3.02 25.87
CA HIS A 3 -9.77 3.63 24.63
C HIS A 3 -8.54 4.27 23.95
N PRO A 4 -8.35 4.13 22.61
CA PRO A 4 -7.19 4.73 21.96
C PRO A 4 -6.98 6.21 22.24
N SER A 5 -8.05 6.99 22.44
CA SER A 5 -7.97 8.41 22.75
C SER A 5 -7.39 8.69 24.16
N GLU A 6 -7.37 7.68 25.02
CA GLU A 6 -6.81 7.77 26.35
C GLU A 6 -5.34 7.46 26.41
N MET A 7 -4.79 6.94 25.30
CA MET A 7 -3.36 6.65 25.21
C MET A 7 -2.57 7.95 25.17
N ASN A 8 -1.34 7.86 25.62
CA ASN A 8 -0.45 9.01 25.58
C ASN A 8 -0.12 9.35 24.14
N VAL A 9 -0.72 10.42 23.61
CA VAL A 9 -0.55 10.84 22.23
C VAL A 9 0.88 11.25 21.87
N SER A 10 1.73 11.54 22.88
CA SER A 10 3.12 11.88 22.62
C SER A 10 3.96 10.71 22.13
N VAL A 11 3.45 9.48 22.25
CA VAL A 11 4.14 8.27 21.77
C VAL A 11 3.55 7.71 20.48
N ILE A 12 2.86 8.53 19.70
CA ILE A 12 2.40 8.11 18.39
C ILE A 12 3.62 7.83 17.49
N PRO A 13 3.69 6.66 16.84
CA PRO A 13 4.81 6.35 15.94
C PRO A 13 4.89 7.36 14.79
N GLN A 14 6.10 7.69 14.38
CA GLN A 14 6.33 8.52 13.20
C GLN A 14 6.17 7.72 11.92
N HIS A 15 6.48 6.43 11.97
CA HIS A 15 6.50 5.55 10.81
C HIS A 15 5.81 4.23 11.15
N VAL A 16 4.86 3.85 10.31
CA VAL A 16 4.19 2.55 10.37
C VAL A 16 4.50 1.80 9.07
N ALA A 17 4.90 0.56 9.18
CA ALA A 17 5.14 -0.30 8.03
C ALA A 17 4.18 -1.49 8.10
N ILE A 18 3.57 -1.83 6.97
CA ILE A 18 2.61 -2.93 6.89
C ILE A 18 3.04 -3.91 5.82
N ILE A 19 3.14 -5.17 6.23
CA ILE A 19 3.44 -6.26 5.33
C ILE A 19 2.12 -6.88 4.91
N MET A 20 1.87 -6.89 3.60
CA MET A 20 0.64 -7.44 3.04
C MET A 20 0.82 -8.93 2.81
N ASP A 21 0.59 -9.72 3.85
CA ASP A 21 0.80 -11.16 3.82
C ASP A 21 -0.46 -11.90 4.29
N GLY A 22 -0.59 -13.15 3.85
CA GLY A 22 -1.69 -14.01 4.26
C GLY A 22 -3.02 -13.78 3.55
N ASN A 23 -3.13 -12.80 2.68
CA ASN A 23 -4.38 -12.48 1.98
C ASN A 23 -4.85 -13.60 1.05
N GLY A 24 -3.92 -14.31 0.41
CA GLY A 24 -4.25 -15.47 -0.41
C GLY A 24 -4.82 -16.61 0.42
N ARG A 25 -4.24 -16.87 1.60
CA ARG A 25 -4.73 -17.90 2.52
C ARG A 25 -6.12 -17.53 3.07
N TRP A 26 -6.32 -16.26 3.39
CA TRP A 26 -7.63 -15.76 3.84
C TRP A 26 -8.71 -16.08 2.80
N ALA A 27 -8.46 -15.79 1.54
CA ALA A 27 -9.40 -16.05 0.45
C ALA A 27 -9.66 -17.55 0.28
N LYS A 28 -8.59 -18.35 0.32
CA LYS A 28 -8.70 -19.78 0.14
C LYS A 28 -9.57 -20.44 1.22
N LYS A 29 -9.45 -19.99 2.46
CA LYS A 29 -10.29 -20.48 3.55
C LYS A 29 -11.75 -20.17 3.34
N ARG A 30 -12.09 -19.17 2.54
CA ARG A 30 -13.47 -18.77 2.23
C ARG A 30 -13.93 -19.29 0.87
N GLY A 31 -13.19 -20.22 0.26
CA GLY A 31 -13.55 -20.78 -1.03
C GLY A 31 -13.38 -19.79 -2.19
N LEU A 32 -12.60 -18.74 -2.00
CA LEU A 32 -12.34 -17.72 -3.00
C LEU A 32 -10.97 -17.91 -3.64
N PRO A 33 -10.76 -17.42 -4.89
CA PRO A 33 -9.44 -17.40 -5.49
C PRO A 33 -8.49 -16.53 -4.66
N ARG A 34 -7.20 -16.85 -4.69
CA ARG A 34 -6.18 -16.09 -3.96
C ARG A 34 -6.18 -14.61 -4.34
N VAL A 35 -6.45 -14.30 -5.61
CA VAL A 35 -6.50 -12.90 -6.07
C VAL A 35 -7.60 -12.08 -5.38
N ALA A 36 -8.68 -12.71 -4.96
CA ALA A 36 -9.73 -12.03 -4.20
C ALA A 36 -9.21 -11.58 -2.84
N GLY A 37 -8.32 -12.37 -2.22
CA GLY A 37 -7.67 -12.00 -0.96
C GLY A 37 -6.75 -10.80 -1.13
N HIS A 38 -5.95 -10.80 -2.19
CA HIS A 38 -5.06 -9.67 -2.47
C HIS A 38 -5.85 -8.39 -2.71
N ARG A 39 -6.95 -8.49 -3.43
CA ARG A 39 -7.82 -7.33 -3.69
C ARG A 39 -8.49 -6.83 -2.40
N ALA A 40 -8.93 -7.73 -1.53
CA ALA A 40 -9.48 -7.36 -0.23
C ALA A 40 -8.42 -6.64 0.62
N GLY A 41 -7.17 -7.10 0.56
CA GLY A 41 -6.05 -6.44 1.23
C GLY A 41 -5.87 -5.01 0.77
N MET A 42 -6.00 -4.75 -0.53
CA MET A 42 -5.87 -3.38 -1.05
C MET A 42 -6.99 -2.46 -0.59
N LYS A 43 -8.19 -2.98 -0.36
CA LYS A 43 -9.27 -2.19 0.24
C LYS A 43 -8.91 -1.75 1.65
N ARG A 44 -8.24 -2.62 2.40
CA ARG A 44 -7.76 -2.28 3.75
C ARG A 44 -6.70 -1.18 3.72
N VAL A 45 -5.90 -1.12 2.66
CA VAL A 45 -4.88 -0.09 2.48
C VAL A 45 -5.51 1.30 2.55
N LYS A 46 -6.64 1.51 1.89
CA LYS A 46 -7.34 2.78 1.92
C LYS A 46 -7.74 3.16 3.35
N GLU A 47 -8.34 2.21 4.08
CA GLU A 47 -8.78 2.43 5.45
C GLU A 47 -7.61 2.75 6.38
N ILE A 48 -6.52 2.01 6.24
CA ILE A 48 -5.32 2.20 7.06
C ILE A 48 -4.65 3.53 6.74
N THR A 49 -4.59 3.90 5.47
CA THR A 49 -4.02 5.19 5.06
C THR A 49 -4.81 6.34 5.68
N GLN A 50 -6.13 6.27 5.65
CA GLN A 50 -6.98 7.28 6.28
C GLN A 50 -6.77 7.35 7.78
N ALA A 51 -6.70 6.19 8.43
CA ALA A 51 -6.48 6.13 9.87
C ALA A 51 -5.13 6.73 10.26
N CYS A 52 -4.07 6.40 9.52
CA CYS A 52 -2.74 6.95 9.77
C CYS A 52 -2.72 8.47 9.61
N ASP A 53 -3.38 8.96 8.57
CA ASP A 53 -3.47 10.39 8.32
C ASP A 53 -4.21 11.11 9.46
N GLU A 54 -5.34 10.57 9.91
CA GLU A 54 -6.12 11.15 11.00
C GLU A 54 -5.39 11.17 12.33
N ILE A 55 -4.61 10.12 12.61
CA ILE A 55 -3.83 10.03 13.86
C ILE A 55 -2.63 10.97 13.85
N GLY A 56 -2.13 11.33 12.66
CA GLY A 56 -0.96 12.18 12.54
C GLY A 56 0.34 11.44 12.30
N ILE A 57 0.28 10.20 11.84
CA ILE A 57 1.46 9.44 11.45
C ILE A 57 2.04 10.08 10.19
N ARG A 58 3.36 10.23 10.13
CA ARG A 58 4.01 10.92 9.02
C ARG A 58 4.38 10.02 7.85
N TYR A 59 4.71 8.76 8.13
CA TYR A 59 5.20 7.82 7.11
C TYR A 59 4.46 6.50 7.22
N LEU A 60 3.87 6.05 6.13
CA LEU A 60 3.27 4.73 6.03
C LEU A 60 3.91 4.00 4.86
N THR A 61 4.53 2.86 5.14
CA THR A 61 5.14 2.01 4.11
C THR A 61 4.34 0.75 3.93
N LEU A 62 3.98 0.46 2.68
CA LEU A 62 3.25 -0.75 2.31
C LEU A 62 4.19 -1.66 1.53
N TYR A 63 4.46 -2.84 2.08
CA TYR A 63 5.28 -3.86 1.42
C TYR A 63 4.38 -4.65 0.49
N ALA A 64 4.29 -4.20 -0.75
CA ALA A 64 3.32 -4.73 -1.72
C ALA A 64 3.79 -5.97 -2.44
N PHE A 65 5.09 -6.08 -2.74
CA PHE A 65 5.62 -7.19 -3.51
C PHE A 65 7.07 -7.48 -3.08
N SER A 66 7.31 -8.68 -2.52
CA SER A 66 8.65 -9.10 -2.09
C SER A 66 9.31 -9.95 -3.16
N THR A 67 10.63 -10.11 -3.07
CA THR A 67 11.36 -11.00 -3.97
C THR A 67 10.89 -12.44 -3.89
N GLU A 68 10.38 -12.86 -2.75
CA GLU A 68 9.82 -14.22 -2.59
C GLU A 68 8.54 -14.43 -3.39
N ASN A 69 7.82 -13.37 -3.70
CA ASN A 69 6.59 -13.48 -4.49
C ASN A 69 6.85 -14.00 -5.91
N TRP A 70 8.08 -13.88 -6.42
CA TRP A 70 8.43 -14.43 -7.73
C TRP A 70 8.26 -15.94 -7.81
N LYS A 71 8.24 -16.64 -6.68
CA LYS A 71 8.06 -18.08 -6.62
C LYS A 71 6.60 -18.51 -6.79
N ARG A 72 5.67 -17.56 -6.77
CA ARG A 72 4.25 -17.84 -6.90
C ARG A 72 3.87 -18.07 -8.38
N PRO A 73 2.68 -18.65 -8.64
CA PRO A 73 2.22 -18.80 -10.03
C PRO A 73 2.24 -17.47 -10.78
N GLN A 74 2.58 -17.53 -12.06
CA GLN A 74 2.75 -16.32 -12.87
C GLN A 74 1.52 -15.41 -12.88
N GLU A 75 0.33 -15.99 -12.91
CA GLU A 75 -0.90 -15.21 -12.88
C GLU A 75 -1.03 -14.39 -11.61
N GLU A 76 -0.67 -14.99 -10.48
CA GLU A 76 -0.70 -14.29 -9.19
C GLU A 76 0.37 -13.20 -9.14
N VAL A 77 1.56 -13.47 -9.66
CA VAL A 77 2.62 -12.47 -9.74
C VAL A 77 2.16 -11.26 -10.56
N ASN A 78 1.59 -11.52 -11.74
CA ASN A 78 1.09 -10.43 -12.59
C ASN A 78 0.01 -9.62 -11.90
N PHE A 79 -0.88 -10.29 -11.18
CA PHE A 79 -1.94 -9.63 -10.45
C PHE A 79 -1.39 -8.74 -9.33
N LEU A 80 -0.45 -9.27 -8.55
CA LEU A 80 0.16 -8.52 -7.44
C LEU A 80 0.86 -7.26 -7.92
N MET A 81 1.51 -7.34 -9.08
CA MET A 81 2.20 -6.19 -9.64
C MET A 81 1.25 -5.08 -10.10
N ARG A 82 0.00 -5.44 -10.44
CA ARG A 82 -1.00 -4.47 -10.87
C ARG A 82 -1.75 -3.80 -9.72
N LEU A 83 -1.69 -4.36 -8.52
CA LEU A 83 -2.44 -3.81 -7.39
C LEU A 83 -2.13 -2.35 -7.09
N PRO A 84 -0.87 -1.91 -7.04
CA PRO A 84 -0.57 -0.50 -6.84
C PRO A 84 -1.19 0.39 -7.92
N GLU A 85 -1.17 -0.06 -9.17
CA GLU A 85 -1.78 0.67 -10.27
C GLU A 85 -3.29 0.82 -10.10
N GLU A 86 -3.98 -0.28 -9.78
CA GLU A 86 -5.43 -0.25 -9.54
C GLU A 86 -5.78 0.65 -8.37
N PHE A 87 -5.02 0.57 -7.30
CA PHE A 87 -5.21 1.41 -6.12
C PHE A 87 -5.10 2.89 -6.49
N LEU A 88 -4.05 3.24 -7.22
CA LEU A 88 -3.82 4.63 -7.61
C LEU A 88 -4.90 5.17 -8.53
N ARG A 89 -5.36 4.37 -9.49
CA ARG A 89 -6.44 4.79 -10.38
C ARG A 89 -7.70 5.15 -9.62
N LYS A 90 -8.00 4.42 -8.56
CA LYS A 90 -9.18 4.67 -7.74
C LYS A 90 -9.00 5.80 -6.74
N GLU A 91 -7.82 5.88 -6.13
CA GLU A 91 -7.63 6.68 -4.92
C GLU A 91 -6.77 7.93 -5.11
N LEU A 92 -6.13 8.10 -6.26
CA LEU A 92 -5.21 9.23 -6.45
C LEU A 92 -5.87 10.58 -6.19
N GLY A 93 -7.10 10.76 -6.65
CA GLY A 93 -7.83 12.02 -6.44
C GLY A 93 -8.00 12.34 -4.95
N GLU A 94 -8.34 11.34 -4.15
CA GLU A 94 -8.48 11.52 -2.70
C GLU A 94 -7.14 11.78 -2.02
N LEU A 95 -6.10 11.08 -2.46
CA LEU A 95 -4.76 11.26 -1.92
C LEU A 95 -4.26 12.68 -2.15
N VAL A 96 -4.50 13.22 -3.35
CA VAL A 96 -4.14 14.60 -3.66
C VAL A 96 -4.88 15.56 -2.75
N LYS A 97 -6.19 15.38 -2.59
CA LYS A 97 -7.02 16.24 -1.73
C LYS A 97 -6.60 16.20 -0.28
N LYS A 98 -6.18 15.03 0.20
CA LYS A 98 -5.81 14.83 1.61
C LYS A 98 -4.35 15.17 1.88
N ASN A 99 -3.67 15.75 0.93
CA ASN A 99 -2.28 16.18 1.09
C ASN A 99 -1.31 15.01 1.34
N VAL A 100 -1.64 13.83 0.83
CA VAL A 100 -0.77 12.66 0.92
C VAL A 100 0.29 12.72 -0.17
N ARG A 101 1.51 12.36 0.16
CA ARG A 101 2.62 12.31 -0.80
C ARG A 101 2.99 10.85 -1.07
N LEU A 102 3.06 10.49 -2.33
CA LEU A 102 3.43 9.14 -2.75
C LEU A 102 4.93 9.00 -2.96
N GLN A 103 5.45 7.81 -2.66
CA GLN A 103 6.86 7.49 -2.83
C GLN A 103 7.00 6.01 -3.19
N LEU A 104 8.03 5.68 -3.97
CA LEU A 104 8.35 4.31 -4.34
C LEU A 104 9.69 3.91 -3.72
N LEU A 105 9.72 2.75 -3.07
CA LEU A 105 10.92 2.19 -2.46
C LEU A 105 11.20 0.82 -3.08
N GLY A 106 12.47 0.44 -3.12
CA GLY A 106 12.87 -0.86 -3.64
C GLY A 106 13.26 -0.81 -5.11
N ASP A 107 13.41 -2.00 -5.72
CA ASP A 107 13.88 -2.12 -7.09
C ASP A 107 12.68 -2.21 -8.04
N GLU A 108 12.52 -1.19 -8.85
CA GLU A 108 11.37 -1.06 -9.76
C GLU A 108 11.61 -1.68 -11.15
N ARG A 109 12.83 -2.17 -11.41
CA ARG A 109 13.19 -2.62 -12.76
C ARG A 109 12.32 -3.73 -13.32
N ASP A 110 11.82 -4.60 -12.45
CA ASP A 110 11.01 -5.74 -12.85
C ASP A 110 9.52 -5.45 -12.91
N LEU A 111 9.11 -4.23 -12.57
CA LEU A 111 7.70 -3.84 -12.67
C LEU A 111 7.29 -3.66 -14.13
N PRO A 112 6.07 -4.06 -14.51
CA PRO A 112 5.55 -3.74 -15.82
C PRO A 112 5.61 -2.23 -16.06
N GLU A 113 5.87 -1.83 -17.30
CA GLU A 113 6.01 -0.40 -17.62
C GLU A 113 4.77 0.39 -17.26
N HIS A 114 3.58 -0.13 -17.54
CA HIS A 114 2.34 0.58 -17.22
C HIS A 114 2.13 0.75 -15.72
N THR A 115 2.55 -0.22 -14.90
CA THR A 115 2.49 -0.12 -13.43
C THR A 115 3.46 0.95 -12.94
N ARG A 116 4.68 0.90 -13.43
CA ARG A 116 5.71 1.88 -13.06
C ARG A 116 5.29 3.29 -13.46
N ARG A 117 4.71 3.44 -14.64
CA ARG A 117 4.23 4.74 -15.12
C ARG A 117 3.12 5.28 -14.22
N ALA A 118 2.16 4.44 -13.82
CA ALA A 118 1.08 4.86 -12.94
C ALA A 118 1.60 5.33 -11.59
N ILE A 119 2.58 4.62 -11.04
CA ILE A 119 3.20 5.00 -9.76
C ILE A 119 3.92 6.35 -9.91
N TYR A 120 4.67 6.55 -10.97
CA TYR A 120 5.37 7.82 -11.18
C TYR A 120 4.42 8.98 -11.44
N GLU A 121 3.32 8.75 -12.14
CA GLU A 121 2.28 9.76 -12.30
C GLU A 121 1.70 10.17 -10.95
N GLY A 122 1.47 9.19 -10.07
CA GLY A 122 1.01 9.46 -8.71
C GLY A 122 2.03 10.23 -7.89
N ILE A 123 3.30 9.87 -8.00
CA ILE A 123 4.38 10.59 -7.31
C ILE A 123 4.42 12.05 -7.77
N GLU A 124 4.36 12.26 -9.08
CA GLU A 124 4.40 13.61 -9.64
C GLU A 124 3.18 14.42 -9.22
N ALA A 125 1.99 13.83 -9.24
CA ALA A 125 0.76 14.50 -8.86
C ALA A 125 0.74 14.92 -7.38
N THR A 126 1.49 14.24 -6.53
CA THR A 126 1.51 14.47 -5.09
C THR A 126 2.82 15.06 -4.57
N ARG A 127 3.75 15.40 -5.46
CA ARG A 127 5.11 15.77 -5.04
C ARG A 127 5.18 16.99 -4.14
N ASP A 128 4.24 17.93 -4.27
CA ASP A 128 4.21 19.14 -3.45
C ASP A 128 3.39 18.97 -2.17
N ASN A 129 2.80 17.80 -1.96
CA ASN A 129 2.04 17.53 -0.75
C ASN A 129 2.98 17.37 0.45
N THR A 130 2.51 17.80 1.60
CA THR A 130 3.33 17.90 2.81
C THR A 130 2.80 17.06 3.97
N GLY A 131 1.73 16.32 3.78
CA GLY A 131 1.13 15.48 4.80
C GLY A 131 1.77 14.09 4.88
N LEU A 132 0.93 13.08 5.08
CA LEU A 132 1.38 11.70 5.15
C LEU A 132 2.16 11.30 3.91
N VAL A 133 3.32 10.67 4.10
CA VAL A 133 4.09 10.07 3.02
C VAL A 133 3.72 8.58 2.93
N LEU A 134 3.07 8.21 1.85
CA LEU A 134 2.69 6.82 1.57
C LEU A 134 3.71 6.23 0.60
N SER A 135 4.45 5.22 1.06
CA SER A 135 5.48 4.57 0.28
C SER A 135 5.06 3.15 -0.12
N PHE A 136 5.19 2.84 -1.39
CA PHE A 136 5.06 1.47 -1.87
C PHE A 136 6.46 0.85 -1.95
N ALA A 137 6.68 -0.21 -1.19
CA ALA A 137 7.93 -0.96 -1.24
C ALA A 137 7.71 -2.17 -2.15
N VAL A 138 8.51 -2.26 -3.20
CA VAL A 138 8.40 -3.31 -4.21
C VAL A 138 9.73 -4.04 -4.36
N ASN A 139 9.64 -5.33 -4.69
CA ASN A 139 10.83 -6.15 -4.96
C ASN A 139 11.88 -6.08 -3.85
N TYR A 140 11.41 -5.98 -2.62
CA TYR A 140 12.27 -6.00 -1.43
C TYR A 140 12.53 -7.44 -0.99
N GLY A 141 13.56 -7.63 -0.20
CA GLY A 141 13.82 -8.98 0.32
C GLY A 141 15.20 -9.18 0.82
#